data_88451f0685fe440f91e0bd01c189bc16
#
_entry.id   88451f0685fe440f91e0bd01c189bc16
#
_cell.length_a   1.000
_cell.length_b   1.000
_cell.length_c   1.000
_cell.angle_alpha   90.00
_cell.angle_beta   90.00
_cell.angle_gamma   90.00
#
_symmetry.space_group_name_H-M   'P 1'
#
loop_
_entity.id
_entity.type
_entity.pdbx_description
1 polymer ?
#
loop_
_entity_poly.entity_id
_entity_poly.type
_entity_poly.pdbx_seq_one_letter_code
_entity_poly.pdbx_strand_id
1 'polypeptide(L)'
;MSVVTSTRPVQTAVQAPAGTCATLPSVVGCDLRIPLVDGRSVAYANLDVAASAPALQAVADHVAELLPYYASVHRGAGYASQVCTAVLERARTTIGEFVGAREDDVVVFTRNTTDALNLLAGAVPGPVLILDVEHHATLLAWRGSGGHRVLTAGPTVEATLETLREAMAARPTALLAITGASIVTG
;
A
#
# COMPACT_ATOMS: atom_id res chain seq x y z
N MET A 1 12.92 18.55 22.16
CA MET A 1 12.33 17.57 21.22
C MET A 1 11.50 18.37 20.23
N SER A 2 12.06 18.64 19.05
CA SER A 2 11.41 19.52 18.07
C SER A 2 10.42 18.68 17.24
N VAL A 3 9.14 19.06 17.32
CA VAL A 3 8.09 18.52 16.46
C VAL A 3 8.27 19.16 15.08
N VAL A 4 8.70 18.38 14.11
CA VAL A 4 8.71 18.81 12.71
C VAL A 4 7.29 18.67 12.17
N THR A 5 6.52 19.74 12.20
CA THR A 5 5.28 19.87 11.44
C THR A 5 5.65 20.14 9.98
N SER A 6 5.73 19.09 9.17
CA SER A 6 5.86 19.24 7.73
C SER A 6 4.50 19.60 7.13
N THR A 7 4.24 20.91 6.98
CA THR A 7 3.17 21.41 6.12
C THR A 7 3.68 21.49 4.68
N ARG A 8 3.85 20.35 4.01
CA ARG A 8 3.93 20.37 2.56
C ARG A 8 2.51 20.45 2.00
N PRO A 9 2.25 21.33 1.02
CA PRO A 9 0.98 21.32 0.31
C PRO A 9 0.84 19.94 -0.35
N VAL A 10 -0.34 19.33 -0.16
CA VAL A 10 -0.76 18.15 -0.92
C VAL A 10 -0.54 18.51 -2.38
N GLN A 11 0.35 17.80 -3.06
CA GLN A 11 0.48 17.93 -4.51
C GLN A 11 -0.89 17.61 -5.09
N THR A 12 -1.51 18.64 -5.63
CA THR A 12 -2.74 18.54 -6.42
C THR A 12 -2.50 17.46 -7.46
N ALA A 13 -3.41 16.49 -7.52
CA ALA A 13 -3.39 15.44 -8.51
C ALA A 13 -3.01 16.04 -9.88
N VAL A 14 -1.97 15.49 -10.49
CA VAL A 14 -1.56 15.88 -11.84
C VAL A 14 -2.76 15.61 -12.72
N GLN A 15 -3.45 16.67 -13.15
CA GLN A 15 -4.49 16.56 -14.17
C GLN A 15 -3.81 16.05 -15.43
N ALA A 16 -4.18 14.85 -15.84
CA ALA A 16 -3.80 14.33 -17.15
C ALA A 16 -4.28 15.32 -18.22
N PRO A 17 -3.46 15.63 -19.24
CA PRO A 17 -3.88 16.54 -20.29
C PRO A 17 -5.13 16.00 -20.98
N ALA A 18 -6.16 16.82 -21.09
CA ALA A 18 -7.38 16.49 -21.82
C ALA A 18 -7.01 16.18 -23.28
N GLY A 19 -7.20 14.92 -23.73
CA GLY A 19 -7.10 14.59 -25.13
C GLY A 19 -6.40 13.29 -25.53
N THR A 20 -5.71 12.58 -24.63
CA THR A 20 -5.22 11.23 -24.97
C THR A 20 -6.01 10.21 -24.15
N CYS A 21 -6.80 9.39 -24.85
CA CYS A 21 -7.33 8.15 -24.29
C CYS A 21 -6.10 7.30 -23.94
N ALA A 22 -5.64 7.37 -22.68
CA ALA A 22 -4.58 6.50 -22.20
C ALA A 22 -5.12 5.08 -22.30
N THR A 23 -4.53 4.28 -23.19
CA THR A 23 -4.83 2.83 -23.24
C THR A 23 -4.46 2.27 -21.89
N LEU A 24 -5.42 1.64 -21.22
CA LEU A 24 -5.16 0.96 -19.94
C LEU A 24 -4.06 -0.09 -20.15
N PRO A 25 -3.15 -0.26 -19.19
CA PRO A 25 -2.11 -1.26 -19.30
C PRO A 25 -2.74 -2.67 -19.38
N SER A 26 -2.16 -3.54 -20.21
CA SER A 26 -2.60 -4.91 -20.35
C SER A 26 -2.43 -5.67 -19.03
N VAL A 27 -3.41 -6.49 -18.67
CA VAL A 27 -3.39 -7.36 -17.50
C VAL A 27 -3.39 -8.84 -17.90
N VAL A 28 -2.80 -9.68 -17.07
CA VAL A 28 -2.80 -11.13 -17.26
C VAL A 28 -4.23 -11.64 -17.18
N GLY A 29 -4.64 -12.44 -18.18
CA GLY A 29 -5.98 -13.01 -18.23
C GLY A 29 -7.08 -12.06 -18.73
N CYS A 30 -6.73 -10.95 -19.40
CA CYS A 30 -7.71 -10.03 -19.98
C CYS A 30 -8.62 -10.68 -21.07
N ASP A 31 -8.15 -11.78 -21.66
CA ASP A 31 -8.86 -12.58 -22.67
C ASP A 31 -9.50 -13.86 -22.09
N LEU A 32 -9.46 -14.04 -20.77
CA LEU A 32 -10.00 -15.21 -20.11
C LEU A 32 -11.49 -15.40 -20.44
N ARG A 33 -11.85 -16.63 -20.79
CA ARG A 33 -13.23 -17.03 -21.02
C ARG A 33 -13.66 -18.05 -19.99
N ILE A 34 -14.86 -17.90 -19.46
CA ILE A 34 -15.42 -18.80 -18.45
C ILE A 34 -16.66 -19.51 -18.98
N PRO A 35 -16.85 -20.81 -18.64
CA PRO A 35 -18.07 -21.53 -18.98
C PRO A 35 -19.23 -21.11 -18.09
N LEU A 36 -20.40 -20.95 -18.67
CA LEU A 36 -21.65 -20.79 -17.94
C LEU A 36 -22.32 -22.15 -17.69
N VAL A 37 -23.27 -22.18 -16.77
CA VAL A 37 -24.04 -23.38 -16.42
C VAL A 37 -24.84 -23.95 -17.59
N ASP A 38 -25.16 -23.14 -18.60
CA ASP A 38 -25.85 -23.52 -19.81
C ASP A 38 -24.92 -24.00 -20.93
N GLY A 39 -23.62 -24.15 -20.67
CA GLY A 39 -22.59 -24.60 -21.60
C GLY A 39 -22.03 -23.53 -22.52
N ARG A 40 -22.54 -22.29 -22.50
CA ARG A 40 -21.93 -21.16 -23.23
C ARG A 40 -20.63 -20.72 -22.59
N SER A 41 -19.73 -20.13 -23.38
CA SER A 41 -18.51 -19.53 -22.90
C SER A 41 -18.55 -18.01 -23.12
N VAL A 42 -18.30 -17.23 -22.09
CA VAL A 42 -18.31 -15.76 -22.14
C VAL A 42 -16.98 -15.18 -21.71
N ALA A 43 -16.68 -13.95 -22.11
CA ALA A 43 -15.53 -13.23 -21.58
C ALA A 43 -15.70 -13.00 -20.08
N TYR A 44 -14.64 -13.22 -19.31
CA TYR A 44 -14.62 -12.94 -17.88
C TYR A 44 -14.58 -11.44 -17.63
N ALA A 45 -15.52 -10.94 -16.86
CA ALA A 45 -15.51 -9.56 -16.34
C ALA A 45 -15.20 -9.58 -14.86
N ASN A 46 -13.98 -9.14 -14.49
CA ASN A 46 -13.62 -8.96 -13.09
C ASN A 46 -14.21 -7.63 -12.59
N LEU A 47 -15.24 -7.71 -11.76
CA LEU A 47 -15.89 -6.54 -11.14
C LEU A 47 -15.44 -6.32 -9.69
N ASP A 48 -14.47 -7.10 -9.22
CA ASP A 48 -13.96 -7.04 -7.84
C ASP A 48 -12.44 -6.75 -7.80
N VAL A 49 -12.00 -5.82 -8.62
CA VAL A 49 -10.59 -5.38 -8.67
C VAL A 49 -10.15 -4.73 -7.35
N ALA A 50 -11.09 -4.15 -6.61
CA ALA A 50 -10.81 -3.55 -5.31
C ALA A 50 -10.34 -4.59 -4.28
N ALA A 51 -10.87 -5.81 -4.32
CA ALA A 51 -10.44 -6.90 -3.44
C ALA A 51 -9.13 -7.53 -3.90
N SER A 52 -8.92 -7.69 -5.22
CA SER A 52 -7.71 -8.28 -5.77
C SER A 52 -7.45 -7.78 -7.20
N ALA A 53 -6.51 -6.85 -7.34
CA ALA A 53 -6.10 -6.34 -8.64
C ALA A 53 -5.40 -7.44 -9.46
N PRO A 54 -5.71 -7.57 -10.77
CA PRO A 54 -5.00 -8.49 -11.65
C PRO A 54 -3.54 -8.05 -11.84
N ALA A 55 -2.66 -9.01 -12.10
CA ALA A 55 -1.27 -8.72 -12.42
C ALA A 55 -1.17 -7.98 -13.76
N LEU A 56 -0.34 -6.94 -13.82
CA LEU A 56 0.02 -6.30 -15.09
C LEU A 56 0.86 -7.26 -15.94
N GLN A 57 0.59 -7.34 -17.24
CA GLN A 57 1.33 -8.20 -18.17
C GLN A 57 2.83 -7.86 -18.15
N ALA A 58 3.18 -6.59 -18.17
CA ALA A 58 4.58 -6.16 -18.10
C ALA A 58 5.31 -6.63 -16.84
N VAL A 59 4.60 -6.73 -15.70
CA VAL A 59 5.17 -7.25 -14.46
C VAL A 59 5.38 -8.77 -14.55
N ALA A 60 4.40 -9.50 -15.09
CA ALA A 60 4.51 -10.94 -15.28
C ALA A 60 5.66 -11.31 -16.21
N ASP A 61 5.81 -10.58 -17.32
CA ASP A 61 6.89 -10.77 -18.29
C ASP A 61 8.25 -10.50 -17.65
N HIS A 62 8.39 -9.41 -16.93
CA HIS A 62 9.63 -9.06 -16.23
C HIS A 62 10.02 -10.09 -15.15
N VAL A 63 9.04 -10.62 -14.41
CA VAL A 63 9.28 -11.72 -13.46
C VAL A 63 9.79 -12.95 -14.20
N ALA A 64 9.19 -13.32 -15.34
CA ALA A 64 9.63 -14.46 -16.15
C ALA A 64 11.07 -14.28 -16.67
N GLU A 65 11.44 -13.08 -17.08
CA GLU A 65 12.83 -12.74 -17.51
C GLU A 65 13.85 -12.89 -16.37
N LEU A 66 13.45 -12.58 -15.14
CA LEU A 66 14.33 -12.66 -13.97
C LEU A 66 14.46 -14.05 -13.37
N LEU A 67 13.48 -14.94 -13.56
CA LEU A 67 13.48 -16.28 -12.97
C LEU A 67 14.78 -17.10 -13.23
N PRO A 68 15.42 -17.06 -14.41
CA PRO A 68 16.68 -17.76 -14.64
C PRO A 68 17.84 -17.31 -13.74
N TYR A 69 17.75 -16.09 -13.19
CA TYR A 69 18.73 -15.49 -12.29
C TYR A 69 18.37 -15.62 -10.81
N TYR A 70 17.28 -16.35 -10.48
CA TYR A 70 16.82 -16.47 -9.11
C TYR A 70 17.92 -17.02 -8.18
N ALA A 71 18.37 -16.20 -7.26
CA ALA A 71 19.43 -16.51 -6.32
C ALA A 71 19.33 -15.66 -5.03
N SER A 72 20.19 -15.96 -4.06
CA SER A 72 20.24 -15.21 -2.81
C SER A 72 20.65 -13.75 -3.03
N VAL A 73 20.01 -12.85 -2.33
CA VAL A 73 20.30 -11.42 -2.35
C VAL A 73 21.29 -11.09 -1.23
N HIS A 74 22.29 -10.24 -1.50
CA HIS A 74 23.32 -9.75 -0.56
C HIS A 74 24.26 -10.80 0.04
N ARG A 75 24.15 -12.08 -0.33
CA ARG A 75 24.93 -13.17 0.29
C ARG A 75 25.78 -13.97 -0.67
N GLY A 76 25.65 -13.75 -1.97
CA GLY A 76 26.36 -14.49 -2.99
C GLY A 76 27.28 -13.61 -3.83
N ALA A 77 28.47 -14.10 -4.16
CA ALA A 77 29.39 -13.47 -5.11
C ALA A 77 29.15 -13.91 -6.56
N GLY A 78 28.30 -14.92 -6.78
CA GLY A 78 27.95 -15.44 -8.10
C GLY A 78 27.14 -14.46 -8.93
N TYR A 79 27.23 -14.60 -10.26
CA TYR A 79 26.58 -13.69 -11.21
C TYR A 79 25.07 -13.53 -10.96
N ALA A 80 24.33 -14.63 -10.79
CA ALA A 80 22.88 -14.56 -10.53
C ALA A 80 22.54 -13.81 -9.23
N SER A 81 23.33 -14.00 -8.17
CA SER A 81 23.15 -13.26 -6.91
C SER A 81 23.42 -11.76 -7.07
N GLN A 82 24.42 -11.39 -7.88
CA GLN A 82 24.69 -9.97 -8.19
C GLN A 82 23.52 -9.35 -8.98
N VAL A 83 22.99 -10.08 -9.98
CA VAL A 83 21.81 -9.62 -10.74
C VAL A 83 20.61 -9.40 -9.81
N CYS A 84 20.25 -10.39 -8.97
CA CYS A 84 19.14 -10.27 -8.05
C CYS A 84 19.33 -9.11 -7.04
N THR A 85 20.55 -8.92 -6.54
CA THR A 85 20.87 -7.81 -5.63
C THR A 85 20.69 -6.47 -6.35
N ALA A 86 21.20 -6.32 -7.56
CA ALA A 86 21.07 -5.09 -8.33
C ALA A 86 19.60 -4.75 -8.65
N VAL A 87 18.80 -5.75 -8.99
CA VAL A 87 17.36 -5.57 -9.25
C VAL A 87 16.63 -5.11 -7.98
N LEU A 88 16.90 -5.75 -6.83
CA LEU A 88 16.27 -5.37 -5.55
C LEU A 88 16.63 -3.95 -5.14
N GLU A 89 17.91 -3.56 -5.22
CA GLU A 89 18.33 -2.22 -4.84
C GLU A 89 17.78 -1.14 -5.78
N ARG A 90 17.72 -1.43 -7.08
CA ARG A 90 17.05 -0.53 -8.04
C ARG A 90 15.57 -0.37 -7.72
N ALA A 91 14.87 -1.46 -7.36
CA ALA A 91 13.48 -1.40 -6.97
C ALA A 91 13.28 -0.52 -5.72
N ARG A 92 14.18 -0.60 -4.71
CA ARG A 92 14.16 0.29 -3.53
C ARG A 92 14.26 1.75 -3.93
N THR A 93 15.24 2.08 -4.78
CA THR A 93 15.43 3.44 -5.28
C THR A 93 14.20 3.95 -6.02
N THR A 94 13.69 3.17 -6.98
CA THR A 94 12.52 3.55 -7.78
C THR A 94 11.28 3.79 -6.91
N ILE A 95 11.03 2.92 -5.91
CA ILE A 95 9.89 3.10 -5.00
C ILE A 95 10.11 4.31 -4.10
N GLY A 96 11.31 4.49 -3.56
CA GLY A 96 11.65 5.67 -2.76
C GLY A 96 11.40 6.97 -3.51
N GLU A 97 11.88 7.08 -4.74
CA GLU A 97 11.64 8.23 -5.63
C GLU A 97 10.14 8.45 -5.89
N PHE A 98 9.41 7.37 -6.20
CA PHE A 98 7.96 7.43 -6.50
C PHE A 98 7.14 7.96 -5.32
N VAL A 99 7.45 7.53 -4.09
CA VAL A 99 6.74 7.99 -2.88
C VAL A 99 7.31 9.28 -2.30
N GLY A 100 8.36 9.85 -2.89
CA GLY A 100 9.02 11.06 -2.40
C GLY A 100 9.74 10.85 -1.07
N ALA A 101 10.34 9.68 -0.88
CA ALA A 101 11.16 9.36 0.30
C ALA A 101 12.33 10.34 0.43
N ARG A 102 12.71 10.65 1.66
CA ARG A 102 13.90 11.44 1.97
C ARG A 102 15.14 10.55 1.87
N GLU A 103 16.33 11.17 1.86
CA GLU A 103 17.60 10.45 1.77
C GLU A 103 17.82 9.47 2.95
N ASP A 104 17.31 9.81 4.13
CA ASP A 104 17.41 9.01 5.36
C ASP A 104 16.24 8.03 5.57
N ASP A 105 15.24 8.02 4.68
CA ASP A 105 14.14 7.06 4.74
C ASP A 105 14.55 5.70 4.18
N VAL A 106 14.02 4.62 4.78
CA VAL A 106 14.32 3.25 4.39
C VAL A 106 13.08 2.59 3.77
N VAL A 107 13.24 2.07 2.55
CA VAL A 107 12.20 1.26 1.90
C VAL A 107 12.39 -0.20 2.32
N VAL A 108 11.38 -0.78 2.95
CA VAL A 108 11.36 -2.19 3.38
C VAL A 108 10.29 -2.94 2.61
N PHE A 109 10.68 -4.01 1.91
CA PHE A 109 9.72 -4.90 1.26
C PHE A 109 9.16 -5.91 2.25
N THR A 110 7.84 -6.04 2.26
CA THR A 110 7.10 -7.02 3.05
C THR A 110 6.25 -7.90 2.13
N ARG A 111 5.72 -9.01 2.64
CA ARG A 111 4.89 -9.91 1.84
C ARG A 111 3.53 -9.30 1.45
N ASN A 112 3.00 -8.41 2.29
CA ASN A 112 1.71 -7.76 2.11
C ASN A 112 1.54 -6.60 3.10
N THR A 113 0.44 -5.85 2.99
CA THR A 113 0.10 -4.73 3.87
C THR A 113 -0.02 -5.16 5.34
N THR A 114 -0.55 -6.35 5.63
CA THR A 114 -0.66 -6.86 7.00
C THR A 114 0.71 -7.01 7.64
N ASP A 115 1.69 -7.56 6.93
CA ASP A 115 3.08 -7.65 7.40
C ASP A 115 3.69 -6.26 7.63
N ALA A 116 3.48 -5.33 6.72
CA ALA A 116 3.98 -3.96 6.83
C ALA A 116 3.42 -3.26 8.08
N LEU A 117 2.11 -3.39 8.32
CA LEU A 117 1.45 -2.80 9.49
C LEU A 117 1.92 -3.45 10.80
N ASN A 118 2.12 -4.77 10.84
CA ASN A 118 2.66 -5.43 12.03
C ASN A 118 4.12 -5.02 12.31
N LEU A 119 4.94 -4.89 11.27
CA LEU A 119 6.31 -4.39 11.40
C LEU A 119 6.31 -2.96 11.97
N LEU A 120 5.47 -2.09 11.41
CA LEU A 120 5.31 -0.71 11.85
C LEU A 120 4.81 -0.65 13.30
N ALA A 121 3.85 -1.49 13.68
CA ALA A 121 3.31 -1.55 15.03
C ALA A 121 4.38 -1.92 16.08
N GLY A 122 5.34 -2.75 15.70
CA GLY A 122 6.50 -3.07 16.54
C GLY A 122 7.55 -1.95 16.64
N ALA A 123 7.54 -1.01 15.69
CA ALA A 123 8.54 0.06 15.61
C ALA A 123 8.06 1.39 16.21
N VAL A 124 6.75 1.64 16.29
CA VAL A 124 6.19 2.91 16.80
C VAL A 124 6.24 2.95 18.34
N PRO A 125 7.02 3.89 18.93
CA PRO A 125 7.16 3.98 20.37
C PRO A 125 6.04 4.86 20.98
N GLY A 126 4.88 4.31 21.27
CA GLY A 126 3.83 5.04 21.97
C GLY A 126 2.41 4.79 21.47
N PRO A 127 1.44 5.58 21.99
CA PRO A 127 0.03 5.34 21.70
C PRO A 127 -0.34 5.66 20.25
N VAL A 128 -1.10 4.76 19.65
CA VAL A 128 -1.62 4.90 18.29
C VAL A 128 -3.11 5.21 18.35
N LEU A 129 -3.56 6.11 17.49
CA LEU A 129 -4.97 6.46 17.31
C LEU A 129 -5.46 5.89 15.99
N ILE A 130 -6.59 5.20 16.02
CA ILE A 130 -7.23 4.56 14.86
C ILE A 130 -8.73 4.78 14.88
N LEU A 131 -9.40 4.64 13.74
CA LEU A 131 -10.86 4.68 13.64
C LEU A 131 -11.46 3.27 13.69
N ASP A 132 -12.73 3.16 14.13
CA ASP A 132 -13.46 1.89 14.15
C ASP A 132 -13.89 1.37 12.77
N VAL A 133 -13.79 2.22 11.75
CA VAL A 133 -14.07 1.87 10.34
C VAL A 133 -12.86 1.31 9.60
N GLU A 134 -11.72 1.17 10.28
CA GLU A 134 -10.50 0.66 9.68
C GLU A 134 -10.61 -0.81 9.27
N HIS A 135 -9.85 -1.19 8.23
CA HIS A 135 -9.69 -2.59 7.85
C HIS A 135 -9.05 -3.40 8.99
N HIS A 136 -9.41 -4.68 9.11
CA HIS A 136 -8.88 -5.57 10.15
C HIS A 136 -7.34 -5.61 10.20
N ALA A 137 -6.66 -5.50 9.08
CA ALA A 137 -5.20 -5.45 9.03
C ALA A 137 -4.64 -4.26 9.82
N THR A 138 -5.31 -3.10 9.80
CA THR A 138 -4.97 -1.93 10.60
C THR A 138 -5.39 -2.11 12.05
N LEU A 139 -6.66 -2.48 12.30
CA LEU A 139 -7.19 -2.63 13.67
C LEU A 139 -6.40 -3.65 14.50
N LEU A 140 -6.05 -4.79 13.91
CA LEU A 140 -5.42 -5.89 14.65
C LEU A 140 -3.93 -5.70 14.88
N ALA A 141 -3.22 -5.03 13.97
CA ALA A 141 -1.79 -4.79 14.10
C ALA A 141 -1.43 -4.02 15.39
N TRP A 142 -2.29 -3.08 15.80
CA TRP A 142 -2.03 -2.22 16.96
C TRP A 142 -2.42 -2.82 18.30
N ARG A 143 -3.12 -3.96 18.34
CA ARG A 143 -3.51 -4.61 19.60
C ARG A 143 -2.33 -5.12 20.44
N GLY A 144 -1.24 -5.47 19.80
CA GLY A 144 -0.02 -5.94 20.44
C GLY A 144 1.00 -4.85 20.76
N SER A 145 0.81 -3.62 20.27
CA SER A 145 1.69 -2.49 20.50
C SER A 145 1.35 -1.79 21.83
N GLY A 146 2.26 -0.98 22.36
CA GLY A 146 2.21 -0.37 23.70
C GLY A 146 1.02 0.54 24.03
N GLY A 147 -0.10 0.37 23.36
CA GLY A 147 -1.38 1.04 23.57
C GLY A 147 -1.95 1.64 22.29
N HIS A 148 -3.23 1.40 22.07
CA HIS A 148 -3.98 2.03 20.98
C HIS A 148 -5.31 2.56 21.52
N ARG A 149 -5.85 3.56 20.83
CA ARG A 149 -7.18 4.12 21.08
C ARG A 149 -7.99 4.00 19.79
N VAL A 150 -9.18 3.44 19.89
CA VAL A 150 -10.14 3.38 18.79
C VAL A 150 -11.14 4.49 18.99
N LEU A 151 -11.36 5.32 17.99
CA LEU A 151 -12.40 6.33 17.96
C LEU A 151 -13.48 5.93 16.98
N THR A 152 -14.72 6.25 17.31
CA THR A 152 -15.84 6.09 16.39
C THR A 152 -15.80 7.19 15.33
N ALA A 153 -15.83 6.80 14.08
CA ALA A 153 -15.94 7.74 12.97
C ALA A 153 -17.28 8.50 13.06
N GLY A 154 -17.22 9.79 12.79
CA GLY A 154 -18.43 10.63 12.73
C GLY A 154 -19.27 10.35 11.48
N PRO A 155 -20.46 10.89 11.41
CA PRO A 155 -21.36 10.71 10.26
C PRO A 155 -20.88 11.44 8.99
N THR A 156 -19.93 12.35 9.13
CA THR A 156 -19.27 13.05 8.02
C THR A 156 -17.77 13.10 8.23
N VAL A 157 -17.03 13.42 7.17
CA VAL A 157 -15.57 13.60 7.22
C VAL A 157 -15.22 14.71 8.20
N GLU A 158 -15.95 15.84 8.17
CA GLU A 158 -15.72 17.00 9.04
C GLU A 158 -15.89 16.62 10.51
N ALA A 159 -16.97 15.89 10.84
CA ALA A 159 -17.22 15.41 12.21
C ALA A 159 -16.12 14.45 12.68
N THR A 160 -15.65 13.56 11.79
CA THR A 160 -14.55 12.65 12.09
C THR A 160 -13.26 13.42 12.37
N LEU A 161 -12.93 14.40 11.54
CA LEU A 161 -11.73 15.23 11.72
C LEU A 161 -11.78 16.03 13.02
N GLU A 162 -12.93 16.53 13.44
CA GLU A 162 -13.06 17.23 14.72
C GLU A 162 -12.84 16.28 15.90
N THR A 163 -13.46 15.11 15.89
CA THR A 163 -13.23 14.06 16.90
C THR A 163 -11.75 13.68 17.00
N LEU A 164 -11.06 13.57 15.86
CA LEU A 164 -9.64 13.28 15.83
C LEU A 164 -8.80 14.42 16.45
N ARG A 165 -9.10 15.68 16.12
CA ARG A 165 -8.41 16.84 16.70
C ARG A 165 -8.55 16.89 18.21
N GLU A 166 -9.77 16.72 18.71
CA GLU A 166 -10.05 16.70 20.15
C GLU A 166 -9.29 15.56 20.85
N ALA A 167 -9.32 14.36 20.29
CA ALA A 167 -8.65 13.21 20.87
C ALA A 167 -7.12 13.36 20.89
N MET A 168 -6.54 13.97 19.86
CA MET A 168 -5.09 14.25 19.80
C MET A 168 -4.70 15.39 20.74
N ALA A 169 -5.55 16.40 20.92
CA ALA A 169 -5.31 17.49 21.88
C ALA A 169 -5.41 17.00 23.33
N ALA A 170 -6.32 16.06 23.62
CA ALA A 170 -6.54 15.55 24.97
C ALA A 170 -5.43 14.63 25.50
N ARG A 171 -4.76 13.89 24.61
CA ARG A 171 -3.71 12.91 25.01
C ARG A 171 -2.63 12.78 23.95
N PRO A 172 -1.37 12.56 24.34
CA PRO A 172 -0.27 12.29 23.42
C PRO A 172 -0.63 11.15 22.45
N THR A 173 -0.30 11.35 21.17
CA THR A 173 -0.51 10.38 20.09
C THR A 173 0.80 10.28 19.30
N ALA A 174 1.40 9.10 19.26
CA ALA A 174 2.64 8.85 18.54
C ALA A 174 2.39 8.66 17.04
N LEU A 175 1.27 8.03 16.69
CA LEU A 175 0.86 7.79 15.32
C LEU A 175 -0.66 7.86 15.19
N LEU A 176 -1.12 8.49 14.12
CA LEU A 176 -2.49 8.41 13.62
C LEU A 176 -2.49 7.48 12.40
N ALA A 177 -3.21 6.35 12.51
CA ALA A 177 -3.37 5.41 11.41
C ALA A 177 -4.83 5.43 10.94
N ILE A 178 -5.05 5.96 9.74
CA ILE A 178 -6.38 6.09 9.14
C ILE A 178 -6.38 5.66 7.68
N THR A 179 -7.46 5.03 7.25
CA THR A 179 -7.67 4.67 5.85
C THR A 179 -8.07 5.90 5.03
N GLY A 180 -7.53 6.03 3.82
CA GLY A 180 -7.88 7.12 2.91
C GLY A 180 -9.13 6.84 2.06
N ALA A 181 -9.45 5.54 1.88
CA ALA A 181 -10.64 5.08 1.17
C ALA A 181 -11.02 3.69 1.68
N SER A 182 -12.26 3.52 2.10
CA SER A 182 -12.77 2.23 2.57
C SER A 182 -13.25 1.39 1.39
N ILE A 183 -12.96 0.10 1.40
CA ILE A 183 -13.52 -0.86 0.43
C ILE A 183 -15.01 -1.15 0.69
N VAL A 184 -15.56 -0.69 1.82
CA VAL A 184 -16.95 -0.91 2.22
C VAL A 184 -17.80 0.34 2.00
N THR A 185 -17.27 1.51 2.34
CA THR A 185 -18.04 2.77 2.33
C THR A 185 -17.55 3.79 1.30
N GLY A 186 -16.44 3.53 0.65
CA GLY A 186 -15.81 4.47 -0.30
C GLY A 186 -14.89 5.48 0.36
#